data_5e1adf258b0e420b7a65987779cf3596
#
_entry.id   5e1adf258b0e420b7a65987779cf3596
#
_cell.length_a   1.000
_cell.length_b   1.000
_cell.length_c   1.000
_cell.angle_alpha   90.00
_cell.angle_beta   90.00
_cell.angle_gamma   90.00
#
_symmetry.space_group_name_H-M   'P 1'
#
loop_
_entity.id
_entity.type
_entity.pdbx_description
1 polymer ?
#
loop_
_entity_poly.entity_id
_entity_poly.type
_entity_poly.pdbx_seq_one_letter_code
_entity_poly.pdbx_strand_id
1 'polypeptide(L)'
;MRYLLLRWLAALVCVGVFSLAQTSAAPKPDQPDKPNLSGTWMLDLKASTSVEPLMKQIGAGLLERTYATSTKLKATFHQTEQVLTIATRGPSFALDETLYLDGRTDPSNQQLLGATALKTRTAWSEDHKQLVATHQIKTKQGKGGQLIITRYLINEGKSMVVAFTLKLNAEPSNTFARQIWNMQT
;
A
#
# COMPACT_ATOMS: atom_id res chain seq x y z
N MET A 1 -1.23 80.15 -37.91
CA MET A 1 -0.32 80.94 -37.06
C MET A 1 0.29 79.99 -36.08
N ARG A 2 1.60 79.66 -36.29
CA ARG A 2 2.73 79.94 -35.36
C ARG A 2 2.62 79.14 -34.05
N TYR A 3 3.55 78.37 -33.55
CA TYR A 3 4.97 78.03 -33.73
C TYR A 3 5.19 76.68 -33.06
N LEU A 4 5.86 75.72 -33.66
CA LEU A 4 7.19 75.23 -33.42
C LEU A 4 7.74 75.49 -32.00
N LEU A 5 8.04 74.37 -31.25
CA LEU A 5 9.30 74.23 -30.56
C LEU A 5 9.55 72.79 -30.16
N LEU A 6 10.58 72.29 -30.72
CA LEU A 6 11.40 71.12 -30.54
C LEU A 6 11.99 71.02 -29.10
N ARG A 7 11.83 69.90 -28.37
CA ARG A 7 12.76 69.59 -27.29
C ARG A 7 13.01 68.10 -27.21
N TRP A 8 14.21 67.76 -27.55
CA TRP A 8 14.88 66.48 -27.28
C TRP A 8 14.98 66.22 -25.78
N LEU A 9 14.66 64.95 -25.32
CA LEU A 9 15.21 64.48 -24.08
C LEU A 9 15.36 62.94 -24.13
N ALA A 10 16.57 62.56 -23.83
CA ALA A 10 17.24 61.30 -23.85
C ALA A 10 16.44 60.09 -23.34
N ALA A 11 16.45 59.00 -24.11
CA ALA A 11 16.09 57.70 -23.68
C ALA A 11 17.19 57.13 -22.73
N LEU A 12 16.87 57.01 -21.46
CA LEU A 12 17.70 56.27 -20.52
C LEU A 12 17.25 54.79 -20.54
N VAL A 13 18.01 53.95 -21.25
CA VAL A 13 17.84 52.50 -21.24
C VAL A 13 18.40 51.98 -19.95
N CYS A 14 17.55 51.74 -18.95
CA CYS A 14 17.89 50.92 -17.80
C CYS A 14 17.85 49.43 -18.20
N VAL A 15 19.01 48.89 -18.54
CA VAL A 15 19.20 47.45 -18.63
C VAL A 15 19.17 46.87 -17.19
N GLY A 16 17.98 46.49 -16.78
CA GLY A 16 17.80 45.73 -15.54
C GLY A 16 18.36 44.33 -15.73
N VAL A 17 19.53 44.06 -15.17
CA VAL A 17 20.07 42.69 -15.05
C VAL A 17 19.20 41.95 -14.03
N PHE A 18 18.21 41.19 -14.52
CA PHE A 18 17.49 40.22 -13.69
C PHE A 18 18.46 39.09 -13.37
N SER A 19 19.12 39.17 -12.22
CA SER A 19 19.81 38.03 -11.62
C SER A 19 18.75 37.00 -11.24
N LEU A 20 18.58 35.95 -12.07
CA LEU A 20 17.85 34.75 -11.70
C LEU A 20 18.63 34.07 -10.55
N ALA A 21 18.26 34.39 -9.33
CA ALA A 21 18.68 33.60 -8.17
C ALA A 21 18.11 32.18 -8.36
N GLN A 22 18.95 31.27 -8.86
CA GLN A 22 18.67 29.86 -8.81
C GLN A 22 18.59 29.47 -7.33
N THR A 23 17.37 29.37 -6.82
CA THR A 23 17.13 28.76 -5.53
C THR A 23 17.50 27.27 -5.69
N SER A 24 18.74 26.96 -5.34
CA SER A 24 19.18 25.56 -5.17
C SER A 24 18.26 24.96 -4.11
N ALA A 25 17.34 24.12 -4.51
CA ALA A 25 16.54 23.34 -3.57
C ALA A 25 17.51 22.58 -2.68
N ALA A 26 17.42 22.77 -1.37
CA ALA A 26 18.19 22.02 -0.40
C ALA A 26 18.05 20.53 -0.69
N PRO A 27 19.11 19.72 -0.63
CA PRO A 27 19.03 18.29 -0.86
C PRO A 27 17.99 17.75 0.11
N LYS A 28 16.97 17.07 -0.45
CA LYS A 28 15.94 16.37 0.31
C LYS A 28 16.68 15.38 1.21
N PRO A 29 16.47 15.38 2.55
CA PRO A 29 17.13 14.43 3.41
C PRO A 29 16.91 13.03 2.86
N ASP A 30 17.97 12.20 2.88
CA ASP A 30 17.95 10.80 2.41
C ASP A 30 16.79 10.06 3.08
N GLN A 31 15.62 10.11 2.47
CA GLN A 31 14.52 9.24 2.84
C GLN A 31 14.86 7.86 2.29
N PRO A 32 14.96 6.84 3.15
CA PRO A 32 15.27 5.49 2.69
C PRO A 32 14.28 5.11 1.58
N ASP A 33 14.83 4.59 0.47
CA ASP A 33 14.03 4.18 -0.66
C ASP A 33 13.00 3.13 -0.24
N LYS A 34 11.77 3.37 -0.60
CA LYS A 34 10.67 2.42 -0.37
C LYS A 34 10.93 1.16 -1.18
N PRO A 35 10.82 -0.05 -0.59
CA PRO A 35 11.01 -1.28 -1.34
C PRO A 35 9.99 -1.39 -2.48
N ASN A 36 10.45 -1.86 -3.64
CA ASN A 36 9.57 -2.15 -4.76
C ASN A 36 8.99 -3.56 -4.58
N LEU A 37 7.68 -3.64 -4.33
CA LEU A 37 6.94 -4.89 -4.17
C LEU A 37 6.45 -5.47 -5.51
N SER A 38 6.66 -4.77 -6.65
CA SER A 38 6.23 -5.25 -7.97
C SER A 38 6.86 -6.58 -8.31
N GLY A 39 6.09 -7.41 -9.00
CA GLY A 39 6.53 -8.73 -9.42
C GLY A 39 5.44 -9.78 -9.30
N THR A 40 5.79 -10.99 -9.63
CA THR A 40 4.93 -12.16 -9.50
C THR A 40 5.41 -13.01 -8.34
N TRP A 41 4.52 -13.32 -7.43
CA TRP A 41 4.80 -13.99 -6.16
C TRP A 41 4.00 -15.28 -6.04
N MET A 42 4.62 -16.35 -5.55
CA MET A 42 3.99 -17.63 -5.27
C MET A 42 3.98 -17.88 -3.77
N LEU A 43 2.80 -18.21 -3.22
CA LEU A 43 2.65 -18.55 -1.80
C LEU A 43 3.41 -19.84 -1.46
N ASP A 44 4.30 -19.76 -0.47
CA ASP A 44 4.97 -20.90 0.14
C ASP A 44 4.20 -21.33 1.39
N LEU A 45 3.34 -22.34 1.23
CA LEU A 45 2.53 -22.87 2.33
C LEU A 45 3.39 -23.50 3.43
N LYS A 46 4.55 -24.07 3.09
CA LYS A 46 5.42 -24.76 4.06
C LYS A 46 6.15 -23.77 4.96
N ALA A 47 6.56 -22.64 4.42
CA ALA A 47 7.23 -21.58 5.16
C ALA A 47 6.26 -20.63 5.88
N SER A 48 4.95 -20.76 5.62
CA SER A 48 3.89 -19.92 6.15
C SER A 48 3.27 -20.52 7.43
N THR A 49 2.78 -19.64 8.31
CA THR A 49 1.86 -20.07 9.38
C THR A 49 0.43 -20.13 8.85
N SER A 50 -0.38 -21.01 9.43
CA SER A 50 -1.79 -21.16 9.01
C SER A 50 -2.60 -19.87 9.26
N VAL A 51 -3.38 -19.45 8.28
CA VAL A 51 -4.38 -18.38 8.42
C VAL A 51 -5.71 -18.89 9.00
N GLU A 52 -5.83 -20.19 9.23
CA GLU A 52 -7.06 -20.85 9.70
C GLU A 52 -7.60 -20.29 11.02
N PRO A 53 -6.79 -20.06 12.09
CA PRO A 53 -7.28 -19.49 13.34
C PRO A 53 -7.92 -18.09 13.12
N LEU A 54 -7.30 -17.28 12.28
CA LEU A 54 -7.78 -15.93 11.94
C LEU A 54 -9.11 -16.00 11.17
N MET A 55 -9.18 -16.86 10.15
CA MET A 55 -10.39 -17.05 9.34
C MET A 55 -11.55 -17.61 10.18
N LYS A 56 -11.27 -18.51 11.15
CA LYS A 56 -12.28 -19.02 12.09
C LYS A 56 -12.89 -17.91 12.94
N GLN A 57 -12.09 -17.00 13.47
CA GLN A 57 -12.59 -15.86 14.25
C GLN A 57 -13.42 -14.89 13.41
N ILE A 58 -13.09 -14.70 12.13
CA ILE A 58 -13.85 -13.90 11.18
C ILE A 58 -15.20 -14.57 10.82
N GLY A 59 -15.33 -15.88 11.03
CA GLY A 59 -16.51 -16.67 10.70
C GLY A 59 -16.51 -17.26 9.30
N ALA A 60 -15.33 -17.44 8.71
CA ALA A 60 -15.19 -18.15 7.46
C ALA A 60 -15.61 -19.63 7.62
N GLY A 61 -16.31 -20.17 6.62
CA GLY A 61 -16.78 -21.55 6.58
C GLY A 61 -15.62 -22.56 6.54
N LEU A 62 -15.90 -23.83 6.88
CA LEU A 62 -14.88 -24.88 6.86
C LEU A 62 -14.22 -25.03 5.48
N LEU A 63 -14.98 -25.04 4.41
CA LEU A 63 -14.47 -25.16 3.03
C LEU A 63 -13.55 -23.98 2.67
N GLU A 64 -13.95 -22.76 3.01
CA GLU A 64 -13.14 -21.55 2.78
C GLU A 64 -11.78 -21.65 3.52
N ARG A 65 -11.81 -22.10 4.79
CA ARG A 65 -10.59 -22.27 5.60
C ARG A 65 -9.68 -23.37 5.03
N THR A 66 -10.25 -24.52 4.69
CA THR A 66 -9.50 -25.61 4.06
C THR A 66 -8.85 -25.18 2.76
N TYR A 67 -9.61 -24.47 1.91
CA TYR A 67 -9.07 -23.92 0.66
C TYR A 67 -7.91 -22.98 0.90
N ALA A 68 -8.05 -22.01 1.81
CA ALA A 68 -7.03 -21.01 2.09
C ALA A 68 -5.73 -21.61 2.69
N THR A 69 -5.81 -22.77 3.36
CA THR A 69 -4.65 -23.41 3.98
C THR A 69 -3.97 -24.48 3.12
N SER A 70 -4.61 -24.91 2.03
CA SER A 70 -4.09 -25.96 1.14
C SER A 70 -3.79 -25.50 -0.28
N THR A 71 -4.30 -24.33 -0.69
CA THR A 71 -4.20 -23.87 -2.07
C THR A 71 -2.97 -23.01 -2.30
N LYS A 72 -2.18 -23.36 -3.32
CA LYS A 72 -1.12 -22.50 -3.82
C LYS A 72 -1.73 -21.30 -4.53
N LEU A 73 -1.42 -20.11 -4.05
CA LEU A 73 -1.86 -18.85 -4.65
C LEU A 73 -0.69 -18.20 -5.38
N LYS A 74 -1.01 -17.55 -6.50
CA LYS A 74 -0.11 -16.67 -7.25
C LYS A 74 -0.63 -15.25 -7.14
N ALA A 75 0.24 -14.29 -6.83
CA ALA A 75 -0.12 -12.89 -6.77
C ALA A 75 0.80 -12.06 -7.66
N THR A 76 0.21 -11.19 -8.48
CA THR A 76 0.97 -10.22 -9.29
C THR A 76 0.76 -8.84 -8.69
N PHE A 77 1.86 -8.19 -8.35
CA PHE A 77 1.90 -6.87 -7.76
C PHE A 77 2.41 -5.87 -8.78
N HIS A 78 1.75 -4.74 -8.88
CA HIS A 78 2.22 -3.60 -9.66
C HIS A 78 2.19 -2.36 -8.78
N GLN A 79 3.37 -1.81 -8.48
CA GLN A 79 3.56 -0.66 -7.61
C GLN A 79 3.98 0.56 -8.40
N THR A 80 3.30 1.66 -8.14
CA THR A 80 3.71 3.01 -8.53
C THR A 80 4.01 3.82 -7.27
N GLU A 81 4.37 5.08 -7.39
CA GLU A 81 4.56 5.97 -6.23
C GLU A 81 3.29 6.14 -5.39
N GLN A 82 2.12 6.08 -6.02
CA GLN A 82 0.84 6.41 -5.39
C GLN A 82 -0.05 5.20 -5.11
N VAL A 83 0.13 4.11 -5.87
CA VAL A 83 -0.81 2.99 -5.87
C VAL A 83 -0.05 1.66 -5.94
N LEU A 84 -0.55 0.68 -5.19
CA LEU A 84 -0.21 -0.72 -5.34
C LEU A 84 -1.46 -1.49 -5.77
N THR A 85 -1.42 -2.12 -6.95
CA THR A 85 -2.43 -3.08 -7.38
C THR A 85 -1.94 -4.50 -7.16
N ILE A 86 -2.82 -5.38 -6.68
CA ILE A 86 -2.50 -6.77 -6.36
C ILE A 86 -3.57 -7.65 -7.00
N ALA A 87 -3.17 -8.54 -7.90
CA ALA A 87 -4.03 -9.54 -8.49
C ALA A 87 -3.66 -10.92 -7.95
N THR A 88 -4.44 -11.45 -6.99
CA THR A 88 -4.24 -12.78 -6.42
C THR A 88 -5.13 -13.79 -7.11
N ARG A 89 -4.55 -14.92 -7.50
CA ARG A 89 -5.20 -15.98 -8.27
C ARG A 89 -4.91 -17.36 -7.70
N GLY A 90 -5.90 -18.22 -7.71
CA GLY A 90 -5.81 -19.66 -7.41
C GLY A 90 -6.80 -20.44 -8.27
N PRO A 91 -6.86 -21.76 -8.20
CA PRO A 91 -7.72 -22.59 -9.06
C PRO A 91 -9.22 -22.18 -9.06
N SER A 92 -9.74 -21.74 -7.91
CA SER A 92 -11.13 -21.28 -7.75
C SER A 92 -11.19 -19.97 -6.96
N PHE A 93 -10.13 -19.14 -7.05
CA PHE A 93 -10.02 -17.90 -6.29
C PHE A 93 -9.44 -16.79 -7.16
N ALA A 94 -10.09 -15.64 -7.11
CA ALA A 94 -9.60 -14.40 -7.70
C ALA A 94 -9.89 -13.24 -6.73
N LEU A 95 -8.87 -12.44 -6.46
CA LEU A 95 -9.00 -11.22 -5.66
C LEU A 95 -8.15 -10.14 -6.30
N ASP A 96 -8.75 -9.00 -6.57
CA ASP A 96 -8.07 -7.80 -7.05
C ASP A 96 -8.16 -6.72 -5.98
N GLU A 97 -7.01 -6.16 -5.58
CA GLU A 97 -6.90 -5.11 -4.58
C GLU A 97 -6.25 -3.88 -5.21
N THR A 98 -6.71 -2.71 -4.80
CA THR A 98 -6.06 -1.43 -5.08
C THR A 98 -5.82 -0.72 -3.76
N LEU A 99 -4.56 -0.44 -3.45
CA LEU A 99 -4.14 0.21 -2.22
C LEU A 99 -3.49 1.55 -2.56
N TYR A 100 -4.00 2.63 -1.99
CA TYR A 100 -3.43 3.97 -2.15
C TYR A 100 -2.35 4.20 -1.10
N LEU A 101 -1.13 4.54 -1.53
CA LEU A 101 0.07 4.56 -0.69
C LEU A 101 0.30 5.90 0.03
N ASP A 102 -0.61 6.85 -0.12
CA ASP A 102 -0.55 8.20 0.45
C ASP A 102 -1.12 8.31 1.88
N GLY A 103 -1.57 7.20 2.45
CA GLY A 103 -2.11 7.17 3.81
C GLY A 103 -3.56 7.63 3.95
N ARG A 104 -4.25 7.95 2.84
CA ARG A 104 -5.68 8.28 2.89
C ARG A 104 -6.52 7.08 3.34
N THR A 105 -7.72 7.36 3.76
CA THR A 105 -8.72 6.34 4.12
C THR A 105 -9.78 6.29 3.04
N ASP A 106 -9.91 5.12 2.40
CA ASP A 106 -10.88 4.88 1.32
C ASP A 106 -12.01 3.97 1.82
N PRO A 107 -13.26 4.22 1.37
CA PRO A 107 -14.34 3.25 1.53
C PRO A 107 -13.99 1.94 0.85
N SER A 108 -14.42 0.82 1.41
CA SER A 108 -14.21 -0.51 0.85
C SER A 108 -15.43 -1.39 1.09
N ASN A 109 -15.64 -2.35 0.20
CA ASN A 109 -16.61 -3.45 0.36
C ASN A 109 -15.95 -4.79 0.05
N GLN A 110 -14.63 -4.82 0.04
CA GLN A 110 -13.83 -5.98 -0.36
C GLN A 110 -13.94 -7.11 0.65
N GLN A 111 -13.99 -8.34 0.16
CA GLN A 111 -13.96 -9.54 0.99
C GLN A 111 -12.51 -9.94 1.25
N LEU A 112 -12.10 -9.89 2.52
CA LEU A 112 -10.76 -10.24 2.96
C LEU A 112 -10.83 -11.39 3.96
N LEU A 113 -10.32 -12.56 3.59
CA LEU A 113 -10.29 -13.76 4.43
C LEU A 113 -11.66 -14.16 5.01
N GLY A 114 -12.76 -13.70 4.40
CA GLY A 114 -14.13 -13.96 4.86
C GLY A 114 -14.77 -12.82 5.66
N ALA A 115 -14.07 -11.71 5.93
CA ALA A 115 -14.65 -10.48 6.45
C ALA A 115 -14.90 -9.47 5.34
N THR A 116 -15.83 -8.54 5.55
CA THR A 116 -16.02 -7.38 4.67
C THR A 116 -15.20 -6.20 5.19
N ALA A 117 -14.28 -5.70 4.39
CA ALA A 117 -13.62 -4.43 4.66
C ALA A 117 -14.59 -3.27 4.41
N LEU A 118 -14.69 -2.36 5.37
CA LEU A 118 -15.55 -1.17 5.29
C LEU A 118 -14.77 0.07 4.89
N LYS A 119 -13.54 0.16 5.40
CA LYS A 119 -12.59 1.24 5.10
C LYS A 119 -11.18 0.66 5.10
N THR A 120 -10.33 1.18 4.23
CA THR A 120 -8.92 0.79 4.13
C THR A 120 -8.05 2.04 4.20
N ARG A 121 -6.97 1.98 4.96
CA ARG A 121 -5.90 2.96 4.99
C ARG A 121 -4.58 2.25 4.78
N THR A 122 -3.79 2.69 3.81
CA THR A 122 -2.48 2.09 3.54
C THR A 122 -1.40 3.16 3.62
N ALA A 123 -0.34 2.87 4.37
CA ALA A 123 0.81 3.76 4.51
C ALA A 123 2.09 2.94 4.69
N TRP A 124 3.22 3.54 4.34
CA TRP A 124 4.53 3.01 4.70
C TRP A 124 4.81 3.25 6.20
N SER A 125 5.56 2.34 6.82
CA SER A 125 6.12 2.54 8.15
C SER A 125 7.07 3.76 8.15
N GLU A 126 7.40 4.28 9.34
CA GLU A 126 8.30 5.44 9.47
C GLU A 126 9.68 5.20 8.85
N ASP A 127 10.20 3.97 8.96
CA ASP A 127 11.46 3.55 8.34
C ASP A 127 11.32 3.18 6.85
N HIS A 128 10.15 3.35 6.26
CA HIS A 128 9.77 3.02 4.88
C HIS A 128 9.99 1.56 4.44
N LYS A 129 10.31 0.65 5.36
CA LYS A 129 10.60 -0.75 5.03
C LYS A 129 9.38 -1.63 4.92
N GLN A 130 8.26 -1.22 5.51
CA GLN A 130 7.03 -2.01 5.58
C GLN A 130 5.85 -1.24 5.03
N LEU A 131 5.04 -1.89 4.21
CA LEU A 131 3.76 -1.37 3.76
C LEU A 131 2.66 -1.92 4.66
N VAL A 132 1.94 -1.05 5.34
CA VAL A 132 0.89 -1.39 6.31
C VAL A 132 -0.47 -0.97 5.77
N ALA A 133 -1.35 -1.95 5.51
CA ALA A 133 -2.75 -1.73 5.18
C ALA A 133 -3.62 -2.07 6.40
N THR A 134 -4.36 -1.09 6.89
CA THR A 134 -5.31 -1.25 8.00
C THR A 134 -6.73 -1.21 7.46
N HIS A 135 -7.44 -2.33 7.59
CA HIS A 135 -8.82 -2.49 7.16
C HIS A 135 -9.75 -2.47 8.38
N GLN A 136 -10.70 -1.52 8.42
CA GLN A 136 -11.83 -1.61 9.32
C GLN A 136 -12.77 -2.67 8.75
N ILE A 137 -13.04 -3.72 9.52
CA ILE A 137 -13.78 -4.88 9.03
C ILE A 137 -15.07 -5.14 9.81
N LYS A 138 -15.99 -5.83 9.14
CA LYS A 138 -17.13 -6.51 9.74
C LYS A 138 -17.07 -7.98 9.43
N THR A 139 -17.11 -8.83 10.48
CA THR A 139 -17.11 -10.29 10.32
C THR A 139 -18.46 -10.81 9.81
N LYS A 140 -18.53 -12.07 9.38
CA LYS A 140 -19.80 -12.70 8.99
C LYS A 140 -20.83 -12.73 10.13
N GLN A 141 -20.36 -12.75 11.40
CA GLN A 141 -21.22 -12.68 12.58
C GLN A 141 -21.59 -11.23 12.99
N GLY A 142 -21.18 -10.23 12.20
CA GLY A 142 -21.48 -8.84 12.47
C GLY A 142 -20.54 -8.14 13.47
N LYS A 143 -19.50 -8.82 13.99
CA LYS A 143 -18.51 -8.22 14.90
C LYS A 143 -17.65 -7.23 14.12
N GLY A 144 -17.41 -6.06 14.70
CA GLY A 144 -16.47 -5.05 14.18
C GLY A 144 -15.05 -5.32 14.64
N GLY A 145 -14.07 -4.82 13.87
CA GLY A 145 -12.66 -4.92 14.23
C GLY A 145 -11.74 -4.34 13.19
N GLN A 146 -10.46 -4.68 13.30
CA GLN A 146 -9.41 -4.31 12.36
C GLN A 146 -8.66 -5.55 11.88
N LEU A 147 -8.43 -5.64 10.57
CA LEU A 147 -7.47 -6.54 9.97
C LEU A 147 -6.30 -5.68 9.47
N ILE A 148 -5.12 -5.88 10.05
CA ILE A 148 -3.89 -5.18 9.66
C ILE A 148 -3.06 -6.16 8.84
N ILE A 149 -2.69 -5.75 7.62
CA ILE A 149 -1.86 -6.53 6.71
C ILE A 149 -0.56 -5.76 6.47
N THR A 150 0.55 -6.32 6.93
CA THR A 150 1.88 -5.74 6.76
C THR A 150 2.66 -6.53 5.72
N ARG A 151 3.25 -5.85 4.73
CA ARG A 151 4.05 -6.44 3.66
C ARG A 151 5.46 -5.89 3.69
N TYR A 152 6.47 -6.77 3.64
CA TYR A 152 7.88 -6.38 3.57
C TYR A 152 8.72 -7.45 2.88
N LEU A 153 9.84 -7.03 2.30
CA LEU A 153 10.78 -7.92 1.61
C LEU A 153 11.81 -8.49 2.58
N ILE A 154 12.21 -9.74 2.33
CA ILE A 154 13.30 -10.45 2.99
C ILE A 154 14.17 -11.14 1.92
N ASN A 155 15.28 -11.73 2.33
CA ASN A 155 16.17 -12.49 1.45
C ASN A 155 16.56 -11.68 0.20
N GLU A 156 17.05 -10.46 0.40
CA GLU A 156 17.45 -9.56 -0.70
C GLU A 156 16.36 -9.32 -1.75
N GLY A 157 15.09 -9.25 -1.30
CA GLY A 157 13.97 -9.04 -2.19
C GLY A 157 13.42 -10.29 -2.87
N LYS A 158 14.02 -11.47 -2.66
CA LYS A 158 13.57 -12.74 -3.28
C LYS A 158 12.33 -13.33 -2.62
N SER A 159 12.01 -12.89 -1.40
CA SER A 159 10.81 -13.32 -0.68
C SER A 159 10.12 -12.12 -0.05
N MET A 160 8.80 -12.19 0.07
CA MET A 160 7.96 -11.21 0.73
C MET A 160 7.24 -11.86 1.90
N VAL A 161 7.23 -11.19 3.03
CA VAL A 161 6.37 -11.54 4.17
C VAL A 161 5.07 -10.75 4.05
N VAL A 162 3.95 -11.46 4.20
CA VAL A 162 2.62 -10.88 4.41
C VAL A 162 2.13 -11.30 5.78
N ALA A 163 2.21 -10.39 6.74
CA ALA A 163 1.79 -10.61 8.11
C ALA A 163 0.38 -10.06 8.35
N PHE A 164 -0.44 -10.85 9.03
CA PHE A 164 -1.82 -10.52 9.36
C PHE A 164 -1.96 -10.36 10.87
N THR A 165 -2.61 -9.30 11.30
CA THR A 165 -3.04 -9.09 12.69
C THR A 165 -4.53 -8.78 12.70
N LEU A 166 -5.32 -9.65 13.32
CA LEU A 166 -6.75 -9.44 13.53
C LEU A 166 -6.98 -8.94 14.95
N LYS A 167 -7.69 -7.82 15.07
CA LYS A 167 -8.14 -7.21 16.33
C LYS A 167 -9.65 -7.07 16.28
N LEU A 168 -10.39 -7.89 17.01
CA LEU A 168 -11.84 -7.78 17.14
C LEU A 168 -12.20 -6.98 18.38
N ASN A 169 -13.18 -6.08 18.27
CA ASN A 169 -13.56 -5.17 19.37
C ASN A 169 -14.01 -5.91 20.64
N ALA A 170 -14.55 -7.12 20.51
CA ALA A 170 -15.06 -7.92 21.62
C ALA A 170 -14.08 -8.98 22.15
N GLU A 171 -12.88 -9.07 21.59
CA GLU A 171 -11.90 -10.10 21.94
C GLU A 171 -10.70 -9.46 22.65
N PRO A 172 -10.24 -10.04 23.78
CA PRO A 172 -9.14 -9.47 24.57
C PRO A 172 -7.77 -9.65 23.93
N SER A 173 -7.63 -10.58 22.98
CA SER A 173 -6.35 -10.91 22.34
C SER A 173 -6.40 -10.78 20.83
N ASN A 174 -5.27 -10.41 20.24
CA ASN A 174 -5.11 -10.39 18.80
C ASN A 174 -4.77 -11.79 18.27
N THR A 175 -5.19 -12.06 17.04
CA THR A 175 -4.80 -13.27 16.30
C THR A 175 -3.85 -12.91 15.18
N PHE A 176 -2.81 -13.73 15.01
CA PHE A 176 -1.73 -13.48 14.06
C PHE A 176 -1.60 -14.63 13.08
N ALA A 177 -1.20 -14.29 11.85
CA ALA A 177 -0.74 -15.24 10.85
C ALA A 177 0.36 -14.59 10.00
N ARG A 178 1.21 -15.40 9.35
CA ARG A 178 2.27 -14.94 8.49
C ARG A 178 2.39 -15.83 7.27
N GLN A 179 2.33 -15.22 6.09
CA GLN A 179 2.58 -15.90 4.83
C GLN A 179 3.94 -15.50 4.25
N ILE A 180 4.60 -16.45 3.63
CA ILE A 180 5.83 -16.25 2.85
C ILE A 180 5.49 -16.41 1.38
N TRP A 181 5.89 -15.46 0.58
CA TRP A 181 5.68 -15.43 -0.86
C TRP A 181 7.03 -15.34 -1.55
N ASN A 182 7.34 -16.26 -2.44
CA ASN A 182 8.60 -16.30 -3.17
C ASN A 182 8.42 -15.70 -4.57
N MET A 183 9.36 -14.83 -4.96
CA MET A 183 9.36 -14.20 -6.26
C MET A 183 9.54 -15.26 -7.34
N GLN A 184 8.77 -15.11 -8.42
CA GLN A 184 8.91 -15.92 -9.62
C GLN A 184 9.79 -15.16 -10.63
N THR A 185 10.86 -15.77 -11.06
CA THR A 185 11.76 -15.28 -12.13
C THR A 185 11.24 -15.67 -13.50
#